data_24c05697bbd4556d3ae0f7ef50c7bdf0
#
_entry.id   24c05697bbd4556d3ae0f7ef50c7bdf0
#
_cell.length_a   1.000
_cell.length_b   1.000
_cell.length_c   1.000
_cell.angle_alpha   90.00
_cell.angle_beta   90.00
_cell.angle_gamma   90.00
#
_symmetry.space_group_name_H-M   'P 1'
#
loop_
_entity.id
_entity.type
_entity.pdbx_description
1 polymer ?
#
loop_
_entity_poly.entity_id
_entity_poly.type
_entity_poly.pdbx_seq_one_letter_code
_entity_poly.pdbx_strand_id
1 'polypeptide(L)'
;MKTLNEDIKTGNFKPVYLLYGEEAYLKKQYRDRITKAIFPDGDTVNYAYYEGKGINPGELIDLAETMPFFADRRLIVIENSGFFKNASPELADYIKTMPDTACFLFVENEADKRGKMYKAVKSKG
;
A
#
# COMPACT_ATOMS: atom_id res chain seq x y z
N MET A 1 -10.21 6.06 9.90
CA MET A 1 -8.79 5.70 10.05
C MET A 1 -8.41 5.16 11.43
N LYS A 2 -9.39 4.67 12.16
CA LYS A 2 -9.15 4.12 13.50
C LYS A 2 -8.20 2.93 13.48
N THR A 3 -8.41 1.99 12.57
CA THR A 3 -7.54 0.80 12.43
C THR A 3 -6.11 1.19 12.08
N LEU A 4 -5.95 2.17 11.19
CA LEU A 4 -4.65 2.64 10.78
C LEU A 4 -3.88 3.28 11.94
N ASN A 5 -4.56 4.10 12.74
CA ASN A 5 -3.94 4.72 13.91
C ASN A 5 -3.52 3.66 14.94
N GLU A 6 -4.32 2.63 15.12
CA GLU A 6 -3.99 1.51 15.98
C GLU A 6 -2.74 0.78 15.49
N ASP A 7 -2.68 0.49 14.19
CA ASP A 7 -1.54 -0.21 13.60
C ASP A 7 -0.25 0.60 13.75
N ILE A 8 -0.32 1.92 13.57
CA ILE A 8 0.84 2.80 13.78
C ILE A 8 1.30 2.74 15.24
N LYS A 9 0.35 2.76 16.17
CA LYS A 9 0.65 2.76 17.60
C LYS A 9 1.26 1.45 18.07
N THR A 10 0.75 0.32 17.57
CA THR A 10 1.18 -1.01 18.03
C THR A 10 2.32 -1.61 17.21
N GLY A 11 2.58 -1.07 16.03
CA GLY A 11 3.59 -1.65 15.12
C GLY A 11 3.12 -2.87 14.35
N ASN A 12 1.83 -3.23 14.47
CA ASN A 12 1.26 -4.39 13.78
C ASN A 12 0.68 -3.97 12.44
N PHE A 13 1.54 -3.77 11.44
CA PHE A 13 1.13 -3.30 10.13
C PHE A 13 0.51 -4.41 9.30
N LYS A 14 -0.53 -4.04 8.53
CA LYS A 14 -1.17 -4.95 7.59
C LYS A 14 -0.42 -4.97 6.26
N PRO A 15 -0.60 -6.03 5.45
CA PRO A 15 0.07 -6.09 4.14
C PRO A 15 -0.38 -5.04 3.15
N VAL A 16 -1.56 -4.45 3.32
CA VAL A 16 -2.08 -3.46 2.38
C VAL A 16 -2.95 -2.44 3.08
N TYR A 17 -2.82 -1.19 2.65
CA TYR A 17 -3.66 -0.08 3.09
C TYR A 17 -4.15 0.71 1.88
N LEU A 18 -5.34 1.28 2.00
CA LEU A 18 -5.91 2.16 0.99
C LEU A 18 -6.35 3.48 1.62
N LEU A 19 -5.76 4.57 1.16
CA LEU A 19 -6.18 5.93 1.51
C LEU A 19 -6.82 6.52 0.25
N TYR A 20 -8.11 6.87 0.31
CA TYR A 20 -8.80 7.41 -0.86
C TYR A 20 -9.74 8.54 -0.46
N GLY A 21 -10.14 9.33 -1.46
CA GLY A 21 -10.98 10.50 -1.26
C GLY A 21 -10.31 11.74 -1.80
N GLU A 22 -10.99 12.88 -1.67
CA GLU A 22 -10.54 14.15 -2.24
C GLU A 22 -9.62 14.94 -1.29
N GLU A 23 -9.55 14.58 -0.03
CA GLU A 23 -8.78 15.34 0.95
C GLU A 23 -7.31 14.99 0.88
N ALA A 24 -6.60 15.63 -0.05
CA ALA A 24 -5.20 15.39 -0.33
C ALA A 24 -4.30 15.58 0.91
N TYR A 25 -4.61 16.56 1.75
CA TYR A 25 -3.82 16.85 2.94
C TYR A 25 -3.86 15.68 3.93
N LEU A 26 -5.05 15.12 4.20
CA LEU A 26 -5.18 14.00 5.11
C LEU A 26 -4.50 12.74 4.57
N LYS A 27 -4.63 12.50 3.27
CA LYS A 27 -3.98 11.35 2.64
C LYS A 27 -2.46 11.44 2.79
N LYS A 28 -1.90 12.61 2.51
CA LYS A 28 -0.46 12.83 2.65
C LYS A 28 0.00 12.66 4.09
N GLN A 29 -0.77 13.19 5.03
CA GLN A 29 -0.44 13.10 6.45
C GLN A 29 -0.38 11.64 6.92
N TYR A 30 -1.37 10.83 6.57
CA TYR A 30 -1.38 9.41 6.93
C TYR A 30 -0.28 8.64 6.22
N ARG A 31 -0.03 8.94 4.94
CA ARG A 31 1.08 8.32 4.20
C ARG A 31 2.41 8.55 4.91
N ASP A 32 2.67 9.79 5.29
CA ASP A 32 3.93 10.15 5.95
C ASP A 32 4.03 9.50 7.32
N ARG A 33 2.93 9.42 8.05
CA ARG A 33 2.90 8.76 9.37
C ARG A 33 3.18 7.27 9.28
N ILE A 34 2.59 6.58 8.31
CA ILE A 34 2.84 5.15 8.10
C ILE A 34 4.29 4.93 7.71
N THR A 35 4.80 5.73 6.77
CA THR A 35 6.18 5.61 6.31
C THR A 35 7.16 5.78 7.46
N LYS A 36 6.96 6.79 8.28
CA LYS A 36 7.83 7.05 9.43
C LYS A 36 7.71 5.97 10.49
N ALA A 37 6.52 5.42 10.68
CA ALA A 37 6.31 4.35 11.66
C ALA A 37 7.00 3.06 11.25
N ILE A 38 6.99 2.74 9.95
CA ILE A 38 7.68 1.55 9.43
C ILE A 38 9.19 1.76 9.37
N PHE A 39 9.62 2.95 8.98
CA PHE A 39 11.04 3.29 8.84
C PHE A 39 11.41 4.52 9.67
N PRO A 40 11.46 4.40 11.00
CA PRO A 40 11.76 5.57 11.85
C PRO A 40 13.15 6.15 11.60
N ASP A 41 14.08 5.35 11.11
CA ASP A 41 15.45 5.79 10.83
C ASP A 41 15.65 6.28 9.40
N GLY A 42 14.58 6.38 8.61
CA GLY A 42 14.66 6.90 7.25
C GLY A 42 15.23 5.92 6.24
N ASP A 43 14.95 4.63 6.40
CA ASP A 43 15.38 3.60 5.45
C ASP A 43 14.85 3.89 4.05
N THR A 44 15.75 3.99 3.07
CA THR A 44 15.39 4.19 1.66
C THR A 44 15.62 2.95 0.80
N VAL A 45 16.28 1.93 1.35
CA VAL A 45 16.57 0.69 0.61
C VAL A 45 15.32 -0.17 0.46
N ASN A 46 14.50 -0.22 1.52
CA ASN A 46 13.28 -1.03 1.55
C ASN A 46 12.03 -0.20 1.24
N TYR A 47 12.18 1.01 0.74
CA TYR A 47 11.11 1.92 0.40
C TYR A 47 11.06 2.12 -1.11
N ALA A 48 9.86 2.02 -1.69
CA ALA A 48 9.64 2.28 -3.11
C ALA A 48 8.41 3.17 -3.29
N TYR A 49 8.44 4.04 -4.28
CA TYR A 49 7.37 4.98 -4.55
C TYR A 49 7.03 4.96 -6.04
N TYR A 50 5.75 4.79 -6.33
CA TYR A 50 5.22 4.78 -7.70
C TYR A 50 4.08 5.77 -7.79
N GLU A 51 4.00 6.50 -8.88
CA GLU A 51 2.92 7.45 -9.09
C GLU A 51 2.43 7.42 -10.53
N GLY A 52 1.11 7.62 -10.69
CA GLY A 52 0.50 7.80 -11.99
C GLY A 52 -0.03 6.53 -12.61
N LYS A 53 -0.73 6.71 -13.71
CA LYS A 53 -1.29 5.59 -14.48
C LYS A 53 -0.17 4.95 -15.30
N GLY A 54 -0.38 3.70 -15.67
CA GLY A 54 0.60 2.97 -16.46
C GLY A 54 1.64 2.22 -15.65
N ILE A 55 1.48 2.16 -14.33
CA ILE A 55 2.34 1.32 -13.48
C ILE A 55 2.11 -0.14 -13.85
N ASN A 56 3.19 -0.89 -14.06
CA ASN A 56 3.10 -2.31 -14.37
C ASN A 56 2.82 -3.12 -13.10
N PRO A 57 1.68 -3.81 -12.99
CA PRO A 57 1.38 -4.62 -11.80
C PRO A 57 2.44 -5.70 -11.52
N GLY A 58 2.99 -6.30 -12.56
CA GLY A 58 4.04 -7.31 -12.41
C GLY A 58 5.27 -6.78 -11.71
N GLU A 59 5.62 -5.52 -11.98
CA GLU A 59 6.75 -4.87 -11.32
C GLU A 59 6.52 -4.71 -9.82
N LEU A 60 5.30 -4.33 -9.43
CA LEU A 60 4.92 -4.22 -8.02
C LEU A 60 4.97 -5.58 -7.33
N ILE A 61 4.50 -6.61 -8.00
CA ILE A 61 4.50 -7.98 -7.47
C ILE A 61 5.93 -8.48 -7.29
N ASP A 62 6.78 -8.28 -8.28
CA ASP A 62 8.19 -8.70 -8.21
C ASP A 62 8.89 -8.02 -7.05
N LEU A 63 8.64 -6.74 -6.84
CA LEU A 63 9.23 -5.99 -5.74
C LEU A 63 8.72 -6.50 -4.39
N ALA A 64 7.44 -6.81 -4.28
CA ALA A 64 6.84 -7.33 -3.05
C ALA A 64 7.39 -8.71 -2.70
N GLU A 65 7.74 -9.51 -3.71
CA GLU A 65 8.31 -10.85 -3.51
C GLU A 65 9.80 -10.80 -3.16
N THR A 66 10.44 -9.65 -3.34
CA THR A 66 11.85 -9.48 -2.99
C THR A 66 11.98 -9.29 -1.48
N MET A 67 12.78 -10.10 -0.83
CA MET A 67 12.98 -10.03 0.62
C MET A 67 13.52 -8.68 1.04
N PRO A 68 13.02 -8.10 2.15
CA PRO A 68 13.57 -6.84 2.67
C PRO A 68 15.04 -7.00 3.05
N PHE A 69 15.81 -5.91 2.88
CA PHE A 69 17.24 -5.91 3.19
C PHE A 69 17.45 -5.36 4.60
N PHE A 70 17.79 -6.23 5.54
CA PHE A 70 18.01 -5.88 6.95
C PHE A 70 16.83 -5.14 7.58
N ALA A 71 15.60 -5.54 7.24
CA ALA A 71 14.37 -4.95 7.79
C ALA A 71 13.27 -6.01 7.83
N ASP A 72 12.26 -5.76 8.65
CA ASP A 72 11.14 -6.68 8.80
C ASP A 72 10.21 -6.66 7.60
N ARG A 73 10.16 -5.55 6.88
CA ARG A 73 9.25 -5.40 5.75
C ARG A 73 9.71 -4.34 4.77
N ARG A 74 9.14 -4.43 3.57
CA ARG A 74 9.33 -3.47 2.48
C ARG A 74 8.05 -2.66 2.33
N LEU A 75 8.15 -1.34 2.17
CA LEU A 75 7.01 -0.47 1.94
C LEU A 75 7.00 0.00 0.50
N ILE A 76 5.88 -0.22 -0.18
CA ILE A 76 5.67 0.21 -1.56
C ILE A 76 4.48 1.16 -1.58
N VAL A 77 4.75 2.44 -1.82
CA VAL A 77 3.72 3.48 -1.90
C VAL A 77 3.32 3.65 -3.36
N ILE A 78 2.02 3.56 -3.62
CA ILE A 78 1.45 3.66 -4.97
C ILE A 78 0.39 4.76 -4.95
N GLU A 79 0.63 5.86 -5.67
CA GLU A 79 -0.26 7.02 -5.68
C GLU A 79 -0.85 7.26 -7.06
N ASN A 80 -2.14 7.57 -7.08
CA ASN A 80 -2.85 7.97 -8.30
C ASN A 80 -2.72 6.96 -9.44
N SER A 81 -2.68 5.68 -9.12
CA SER A 81 -2.49 4.61 -10.10
C SER A 81 -3.73 4.34 -10.95
N GLY A 82 -4.91 4.63 -10.40
CA GLY A 82 -6.17 4.30 -11.05
C GLY A 82 -6.58 2.84 -10.90
N PHE A 83 -5.83 2.02 -10.18
CA PHE A 83 -6.15 0.60 -10.02
C PHE A 83 -7.47 0.36 -9.28
N PHE A 84 -7.93 1.31 -8.48
CA PHE A 84 -9.18 1.17 -7.75
C PHE A 84 -10.39 1.64 -8.55
N LYS A 85 -10.16 2.21 -9.73
CA LYS A 85 -11.20 2.53 -10.71
C LYS A 85 -11.18 1.51 -11.86
N ASN A 86 -9.99 1.19 -12.36
CA ASN A 86 -9.77 0.21 -13.42
C ASN A 86 -8.92 -0.92 -12.84
N ALA A 87 -9.57 -1.91 -12.23
CA ALA A 87 -8.90 -2.96 -11.49
C ALA A 87 -7.93 -3.76 -12.34
N SER A 88 -6.80 -4.15 -11.74
CA SER A 88 -5.89 -5.13 -12.30
C SER A 88 -6.23 -6.48 -11.65
N PRO A 89 -6.76 -7.45 -12.39
CA PRO A 89 -7.04 -8.77 -11.82
C PRO A 89 -5.80 -9.45 -11.27
N GLU A 90 -4.66 -9.29 -11.93
CA GLU A 90 -3.39 -9.85 -11.50
C GLU A 90 -2.99 -9.32 -10.11
N LEU A 91 -3.04 -8.00 -9.95
CA LEU A 91 -2.67 -7.38 -8.69
C LEU A 91 -3.68 -7.69 -7.58
N ALA A 92 -4.97 -7.68 -7.91
CA ALA A 92 -6.02 -8.00 -6.94
C ALA A 92 -5.87 -9.43 -6.40
N ASP A 93 -5.59 -10.38 -7.28
CA ASP A 93 -5.38 -11.76 -6.88
C ASP A 93 -4.11 -11.92 -6.04
N TYR A 94 -3.05 -11.21 -6.40
CA TYR A 94 -1.80 -11.24 -5.63
C TYR A 94 -1.99 -10.71 -4.20
N ILE A 95 -2.73 -9.62 -4.04
CA ILE A 95 -2.96 -9.02 -2.72
C ILE A 95 -3.54 -10.05 -1.74
N LYS A 96 -4.40 -10.94 -2.22
CA LYS A 96 -5.01 -11.96 -1.38
C LYS A 96 -4.02 -12.93 -0.76
N THR A 97 -2.86 -13.09 -1.37
CA THR A 97 -1.86 -14.09 -0.96
C THR A 97 -0.47 -13.50 -0.72
N MET A 98 -0.34 -12.18 -0.73
CA MET A 98 0.98 -11.53 -0.59
C MET A 98 1.62 -11.80 0.78
N PRO A 99 2.97 -11.78 0.84
CA PRO A 99 3.67 -12.05 2.10
C PRO A 99 3.58 -10.89 3.08
N ASP A 100 3.77 -11.19 4.36
CA ASP A 100 3.76 -10.18 5.41
C ASP A 100 5.01 -9.30 5.41
N THR A 101 6.01 -9.66 4.62
CA THR A 101 7.25 -8.90 4.48
C THR A 101 7.13 -7.72 3.53
N ALA A 102 5.97 -7.54 2.90
CA ALA A 102 5.69 -6.41 2.03
C ALA A 102 4.43 -5.69 2.49
N CYS A 103 4.41 -4.38 2.29
CA CYS A 103 3.24 -3.56 2.58
C CYS A 103 2.98 -2.65 1.38
N PHE A 104 1.80 -2.79 0.78
CA PHE A 104 1.33 -1.87 -0.25
C PHE A 104 0.53 -0.75 0.41
N LEU A 105 0.90 0.49 0.15
CA LEU A 105 0.13 1.64 0.58
C LEU A 105 -0.39 2.37 -0.65
N PHE A 106 -1.68 2.22 -0.91
CA PHE A 106 -2.34 2.87 -2.04
C PHE A 106 -2.90 4.22 -1.58
N VAL A 107 -2.58 5.28 -2.32
CA VAL A 107 -3.11 6.62 -2.09
C VAL A 107 -3.80 7.05 -3.37
N GLU A 108 -5.13 7.02 -3.37
CA GLU A 108 -5.94 7.23 -4.57
C GLU A 108 -6.95 8.35 -4.37
N ASN A 109 -7.39 8.96 -5.47
CA ASN A 109 -8.43 9.98 -5.41
C ASN A 109 -9.82 9.36 -5.25
N GLU A 110 -10.03 8.19 -5.84
CA GLU A 110 -11.31 7.49 -5.77
C GLU A 110 -11.10 5.98 -5.79
N ALA A 111 -12.08 5.26 -5.26
CA ALA A 111 -12.05 3.81 -5.23
C ALA A 111 -13.47 3.28 -5.50
N ASP A 112 -13.57 2.34 -6.44
CA ASP A 112 -14.83 1.64 -6.69
C ASP A 112 -14.97 0.52 -5.65
N LYS A 113 -15.90 0.69 -4.72
CA LYS A 113 -16.12 -0.26 -3.63
C LYS A 113 -16.65 -1.61 -4.12
N ARG A 114 -17.13 -1.67 -5.36
CA ARG A 114 -17.59 -2.92 -5.97
C ARG A 114 -16.49 -3.62 -6.76
N GLY A 115 -15.35 -2.95 -6.95
CA GLY A 115 -14.26 -3.48 -7.74
C GLY A 115 -13.44 -4.53 -7.02
N LYS A 116 -12.73 -5.34 -7.80
CA LYS A 116 -11.88 -6.41 -7.28
C LYS A 116 -10.77 -5.90 -6.37
N MET A 117 -10.18 -4.74 -6.70
CA MET A 117 -9.08 -4.18 -5.91
C MET A 117 -9.55 -3.79 -4.51
N TYR A 118 -10.70 -3.11 -4.42
CA TYR A 118 -11.25 -2.72 -3.12
C TYR A 118 -11.57 -3.95 -2.27
N LYS A 119 -12.17 -4.96 -2.88
CA LYS A 119 -12.53 -6.20 -2.16
C LYS A 119 -11.28 -6.95 -1.69
N ALA A 120 -10.23 -6.99 -2.50
CA ALA A 120 -8.98 -7.63 -2.13
C ALA A 120 -8.32 -6.93 -0.94
N VAL A 121 -8.25 -5.61 -0.99
CA VAL A 121 -7.68 -4.81 0.10
C VAL A 121 -8.49 -5.01 1.38
N LYS A 122 -9.81 -4.97 1.28
CA LYS A 122 -10.69 -5.14 2.44
C LYS A 122 -10.54 -6.51 3.09
N SER A 123 -10.36 -7.56 2.30
CA SER A 123 -10.20 -8.91 2.83
C SER A 123 -8.85 -9.12 3.51
N LYS A 124 -7.82 -8.39 3.08
CA LYS A 124 -6.45 -8.55 3.59
C LYS A 124 -6.10 -7.51 4.67
N GLY A 125 -6.62 -6.33 4.51
CA GLY A 125 -6.42 -5.24 5.45
C GLY A 125 -7.63 -5.01 6.30
#